data_05c0273d5e1cfd18374085dd844edb5b
#
_entry.id   05c0273d5e1cfd18374085dd844edb5b
#
_cell.length_a   1.000
_cell.length_b   1.000
_cell.length_c   1.000
_cell.angle_alpha   90.00
_cell.angle_beta   90.00
_cell.angle_gamma   90.00
#
_symmetry.space_group_name_H-M   'P 1'
#
loop_
_entity.id
_entity.type
_entity.pdbx_description
1 polymer ?
#
loop_
_entity_poly.entity_id
_entity_poly.type
_entity_poly.pdbx_seq_one_letter_code
_entity_poly.pdbx_strand_id
1 'polypeptide(L)'
;MEKNVIERALLCSLFLDQVAILEVVGLLRPEMFSDPDHGFIYEAFTDLFNRNKRPDLILVEEEMKKKDPERYLKMGGIAYLSDGMETVRLEHNAVEYAREIFRHYLLACMHKLFVQKASECLQYGTDCHKVI
;
A
#
# COMPACT_ATOMS: atom_id res chain seq x y z
N MET A 1 4.00 -15.38 -4.55
CA MET A 1 4.15 -14.58 -3.33
C MET A 1 2.94 -13.69 -3.13
N GLU A 2 2.43 -13.69 -1.96
CA GLU A 2 1.24 -12.91 -1.66
C GLU A 2 1.56 -11.43 -1.52
N LYS A 3 0.61 -10.59 -1.94
CA LYS A 3 0.77 -9.14 -1.91
C LYS A 3 1.07 -8.62 -0.51
N ASN A 4 0.42 -9.21 0.51
CA ASN A 4 0.59 -8.77 1.89
C ASN A 4 2.02 -8.96 2.40
N VAL A 5 2.70 -9.99 1.92
CA VAL A 5 4.10 -10.22 2.28
C VAL A 5 4.98 -9.09 1.74
N ILE A 6 4.74 -8.68 0.50
CA ILE A 6 5.49 -7.60 -0.14
C ILE A 6 5.20 -6.27 0.55
N GLU A 7 3.93 -6.01 0.85
CA GLU A 7 3.52 -4.78 1.53
C GLU A 7 4.13 -4.67 2.91
N ARG A 8 4.13 -5.77 3.66
CA ARG A 8 4.76 -5.82 4.96
C ARG A 8 6.26 -5.58 4.85
N ALA A 9 6.91 -6.22 3.88
CA ALA A 9 8.33 -6.04 3.64
C ALA A 9 8.66 -4.58 3.28
N LEU A 10 7.82 -3.94 2.48
CA LEU A 10 7.99 -2.52 2.16
C LEU A 10 7.94 -1.66 3.41
N LEU A 11 6.92 -1.84 4.23
CA LEU A 11 6.75 -1.04 5.45
C LEU A 11 7.94 -1.23 6.40
N CYS A 12 8.36 -2.47 6.59
CA CYS A 12 9.54 -2.76 7.41
C CYS A 12 10.79 -2.08 6.85
N SER A 13 10.96 -2.13 5.54
CA SER A 13 12.11 -1.51 4.88
C SER A 13 12.12 0.00 5.02
N LEU A 14 10.95 0.63 4.98
CA LEU A 14 10.83 2.09 5.16
C LEU A 14 11.25 2.54 6.55
N PHE A 15 10.95 1.74 7.56
CA PHE A 15 11.39 2.05 8.92
C PHE A 15 12.90 1.92 9.08
N LEU A 16 13.52 1.01 8.32
CA LEU A 16 14.95 0.77 8.38
C LEU A 16 15.76 1.67 7.45
N ASP A 17 15.20 2.00 6.29
CA ASP A 17 15.90 2.78 5.26
C ASP A 17 15.12 4.06 4.95
N GLN A 18 15.48 5.12 5.63
CA GLN A 18 14.80 6.41 5.48
C GLN A 18 15.16 7.11 4.16
N VAL A 19 16.27 6.71 3.52
CA VAL A 19 16.67 7.33 2.26
C VAL A 19 15.71 6.96 1.13
N ALA A 20 15.18 5.76 1.14
CA ALA A 20 14.26 5.28 0.13
C ALA A 20 12.88 5.95 0.18
N ILE A 21 12.55 6.65 1.25
CA ILE A 21 11.24 7.25 1.44
C ILE A 21 10.86 8.17 0.28
N LEU A 22 11.79 9.00 -0.17
CA LEU A 22 11.49 9.96 -1.23
C LEU A 22 11.01 9.30 -2.52
N GLU A 23 11.66 8.22 -2.91
CA GLU A 23 11.25 7.49 -4.11
C GLU A 23 9.92 6.78 -3.91
N VAL A 24 9.73 6.16 -2.76
CA VAL A 24 8.52 5.40 -2.47
C VAL A 24 7.31 6.33 -2.38
N VAL A 25 7.44 7.46 -1.71
CA VAL A 25 6.35 8.44 -1.58
C VAL A 25 5.95 9.01 -2.94
N GLY A 26 6.91 9.15 -3.84
CA GLY A 26 6.64 9.60 -5.21
C GLY A 26 5.93 8.54 -6.05
N LEU A 27 5.98 7.29 -5.66
CA LEU A 27 5.43 6.17 -6.42
C LEU A 27 4.10 5.66 -5.86
N LEU A 28 3.99 5.53 -4.54
CA LEU A 28 2.85 4.89 -3.90
C LEU A 28 1.96 5.85 -3.13
N ARG A 29 0.66 5.56 -3.16
CA ARG A 29 -0.36 6.19 -2.32
C ARG A 29 -0.98 5.14 -1.41
N PRO A 30 -1.59 5.55 -0.28
CA PRO A 30 -2.19 4.59 0.65
C PRO A 30 -3.22 3.65 0.02
N GLU A 31 -4.01 4.14 -0.94
CA GLU A 31 -5.04 3.35 -1.58
C GLU A 31 -4.50 2.27 -2.51
N MET A 32 -3.21 2.29 -2.80
CA MET A 32 -2.58 1.28 -3.65
C MET A 32 -2.28 -0.02 -2.91
N PHE A 33 -2.34 0.00 -1.59
CA PHE A 33 -2.14 -1.20 -0.79
C PHE A 33 -3.38 -2.09 -0.84
N SER A 34 -3.18 -3.37 -1.07
CA SER A 34 -4.29 -4.32 -1.10
C SER A 34 -4.87 -4.58 0.29
N ASP A 35 -4.03 -4.46 1.31
CA ASP A 35 -4.46 -4.57 2.70
C ASP A 35 -4.74 -3.16 3.23
N PRO A 36 -6.00 -2.86 3.60
CA PRO A 36 -6.32 -1.52 4.11
C PRO A 36 -5.53 -1.12 5.35
N ASP A 37 -5.17 -2.10 6.19
CA ASP A 37 -4.36 -1.82 7.38
C ASP A 37 -2.96 -1.35 7.01
N HIS A 38 -2.38 -1.93 5.99
CA HIS A 38 -1.09 -1.49 5.47
C HIS A 38 -1.17 -0.09 4.89
N GLY A 39 -2.26 0.20 4.18
CA GLY A 39 -2.51 1.55 3.68
C GLY A 39 -2.62 2.57 4.79
N PHE A 40 -3.27 2.21 5.89
CA PHE A 40 -3.41 3.07 7.06
C PHE A 40 -2.06 3.36 7.71
N ILE A 41 -1.23 2.33 7.87
CA ILE A 41 0.14 2.49 8.41
C ILE A 41 0.95 3.43 7.50
N TYR A 42 0.88 3.19 6.20
CA TYR A 42 1.61 3.99 5.22
C TYR A 42 1.16 5.45 5.23
N GLU A 43 -0.14 5.68 5.35
CA GLU A 43 -0.68 7.04 5.44
C GLU A 43 -0.13 7.78 6.65
N ALA A 44 -0.13 7.14 7.82
CA ALA A 44 0.43 7.73 9.03
C ALA A 44 1.92 8.02 8.87
N PHE A 45 2.64 7.09 8.25
CA PHE A 45 4.06 7.23 7.97
C PHE A 45 4.33 8.46 7.07
N THR A 46 3.59 8.58 5.99
CA THR A 46 3.78 9.69 5.03
C THR A 46 3.34 11.02 5.60
N ASP A 47 2.32 11.05 6.44
CA ASP A 47 1.91 12.29 7.10
C ASP A 47 3.01 12.83 8.01
N LEU A 48 3.68 11.94 8.75
CA LEU A 48 4.83 12.34 9.58
C LEU A 48 5.97 12.85 8.70
N PHE A 49 6.26 12.13 7.63
CA PHE A 49 7.31 12.52 6.70
C PHE A 49 7.04 13.91 6.09
N ASN A 50 5.80 14.17 5.70
CA ASN A 50 5.40 15.45 5.11
C ASN A 50 5.47 16.60 6.11
N ARG A 51 5.42 16.31 7.40
CA ARG A 51 5.59 17.34 8.45
C ARG A 51 7.04 17.46 8.89
N ASN A 52 7.97 16.94 8.09
CA ASN A 52 9.41 16.97 8.34
C ASN A 52 9.81 16.26 9.65
N LYS A 53 9.05 15.25 10.03
CA LYS A 53 9.39 14.39 11.15
C LYS A 53 9.95 13.08 10.63
N ARG A 54 10.85 12.50 11.40
CA ARG A 54 11.41 11.19 11.04
C ARG A 54 10.45 10.10 11.54
N PRO A 55 9.78 9.39 10.63
CA PRO A 55 8.84 8.35 11.06
C PRO A 55 9.56 7.17 11.69
N ASP A 56 9.20 6.83 12.90
CA ASP A 56 9.62 5.59 13.54
C ASP A 56 8.36 4.86 14.04
N LEU A 57 8.54 3.65 14.55
CA LEU A 57 7.39 2.84 14.97
C LEU A 57 6.53 3.54 16.02
N ILE A 58 7.19 4.19 16.98
CA ILE A 58 6.48 4.86 18.08
C ILE A 58 5.67 6.04 17.55
N LEU A 59 6.30 6.88 16.75
CA LEU A 59 5.62 8.07 16.19
C LEU A 59 4.49 7.68 15.24
N VAL A 60 4.69 6.64 14.44
CA VAL A 60 3.65 6.16 13.53
C VAL A 60 2.47 5.61 14.32
N GLU A 61 2.72 4.86 15.38
CA GLU A 61 1.64 4.38 16.26
C GLU A 61 0.84 5.53 16.86
N GLU A 62 1.53 6.55 17.36
CA GLU A 62 0.85 7.72 17.92
C GLU A 62 0.03 8.46 16.88
N GLU A 63 0.54 8.56 15.66
CA GLU A 63 -0.19 9.19 14.57
C GLU A 63 -1.44 8.40 14.19
N MET A 64 -1.33 7.07 14.14
CA MET A 64 -2.48 6.20 13.87
C MET A 64 -3.56 6.33 14.93
N LYS A 65 -3.16 6.39 16.19
CA LYS A 65 -4.08 6.57 17.32
C LYS A 65 -4.82 7.89 17.23
N LYS A 66 -4.17 8.94 16.76
CA LYS A 66 -4.78 10.25 16.58
C LYS A 66 -5.75 10.26 15.41
N LYS A 67 -5.39 9.60 14.32
CA LYS A 67 -6.21 9.57 13.10
C LYS A 67 -7.50 8.78 13.29
N ASP A 68 -7.36 7.56 13.82
CA ASP A 68 -8.50 6.66 13.98
C ASP A 68 -8.20 5.65 15.09
N PRO A 69 -8.50 6.02 16.34
CA PRO A 69 -8.20 5.15 17.47
C PRO A 69 -8.94 3.81 17.44
N GLU A 70 -10.18 3.78 16.93
CA GLU A 70 -10.94 2.55 16.83
C GLU A 70 -10.31 1.59 15.85
N ARG A 71 -9.90 2.09 14.69
CA ARG A 71 -9.25 1.29 13.67
C ARG A 71 -7.91 0.76 14.16
N TYR A 72 -7.15 1.59 14.85
CA TYR A 72 -5.88 1.17 15.44
C TYR A 72 -6.08 -0.01 16.39
N LEU A 73 -7.08 0.08 17.27
CA LEU A 73 -7.38 -1.00 18.20
C LEU A 73 -7.86 -2.27 17.49
N LYS A 74 -8.70 -2.09 16.46
CA LYS A 74 -9.23 -3.22 15.69
C LYS A 74 -8.14 -4.02 14.99
N MET A 75 -7.15 -3.34 14.45
CA MET A 75 -6.07 -4.02 13.73
C MET A 75 -5.03 -4.65 14.65
N GLY A 76 -5.10 -4.35 15.96
CA GLY A 76 -4.17 -4.93 16.93
C GLY A 76 -2.81 -4.26 16.99
N GLY A 77 -2.71 -3.04 16.46
CA GLY A 77 -1.46 -2.29 16.45
C GLY A 77 -0.53 -2.73 15.33
N ILE A 78 0.73 -2.29 15.41
CA ILE A 78 1.72 -2.56 14.37
C ILE A 78 2.94 -3.35 14.88
N ALA A 79 2.80 -3.97 16.06
CA ALA A 79 3.91 -4.73 16.64
C ALA A 79 4.37 -5.89 15.75
N TYR A 80 3.47 -6.43 14.92
CA TYR A 80 3.81 -7.52 13.99
C TYR A 80 4.87 -7.10 12.97
N LEU A 81 5.04 -5.81 12.72
CA LEU A 81 6.08 -5.33 11.81
C LEU A 81 7.49 -5.52 12.39
N SER A 82 7.60 -5.51 13.71
CA SER A 82 8.89 -5.72 14.35
C SER A 82 9.49 -7.08 14.01
N ASP A 83 8.65 -8.10 13.91
CA ASP A 83 9.09 -9.45 13.54
C ASP A 83 9.60 -9.48 12.10
N GLY A 84 8.95 -8.72 11.22
CA GLY A 84 9.37 -8.65 9.82
C GLY A 84 10.66 -7.87 9.60
N MET A 85 10.99 -6.95 10.50
CA MET A 85 12.20 -6.14 10.35
C MET A 85 13.48 -6.95 10.39
N GLU A 86 13.52 -8.01 11.20
CA GLU A 86 14.70 -8.88 11.23
C GLU A 86 14.91 -9.57 9.88
N THR A 87 13.83 -9.97 9.22
CA THR A 87 13.90 -10.64 7.93
C THR A 87 14.41 -9.72 6.83
N VAL A 88 13.95 -8.46 6.79
CA VAL A 88 14.32 -7.51 5.73
C VAL A 88 15.56 -6.70 6.04
N ARG A 89 16.13 -6.85 7.24
CA ARG A 89 17.28 -6.05 7.66
C ARG A 89 18.46 -6.16 6.69
N LEU A 90 18.72 -7.34 6.15
CA LEU A 90 19.84 -7.59 5.24
C LEU A 90 19.48 -7.36 3.78
N GLU A 91 18.20 -7.41 3.45
CA GLU A 91 17.72 -7.39 2.08
C GLU A 91 16.69 -6.29 1.83
N HIS A 92 16.76 -5.22 2.62
CA HIS A 92 15.78 -4.14 2.49
C HIS A 92 15.88 -3.49 1.10
N ASN A 93 14.87 -3.74 0.32
CA ASN A 93 14.79 -3.33 -1.08
C ASN A 93 13.51 -2.56 -1.30
N ALA A 94 13.34 -1.48 -0.52
CA ALA A 94 12.10 -0.72 -0.44
C ALA A 94 11.56 -0.30 -1.80
N VAL A 95 12.44 0.20 -2.67
CA VAL A 95 12.03 0.69 -3.99
C VAL A 95 11.49 -0.45 -4.85
N GLU A 96 12.13 -1.61 -4.81
CA GLU A 96 11.67 -2.77 -5.58
C GLU A 96 10.33 -3.29 -5.05
N TYR A 97 10.15 -3.33 -3.72
CA TYR A 97 8.87 -3.71 -3.13
C TYR A 97 7.77 -2.72 -3.54
N ALA A 98 8.10 -1.43 -3.54
CA ALA A 98 7.16 -0.40 -3.96
C ALA A 98 6.76 -0.56 -5.42
N ARG A 99 7.70 -0.88 -6.28
CA ARG A 99 7.41 -1.13 -7.70
C ARG A 99 6.49 -2.32 -7.89
N GLU A 100 6.68 -3.38 -7.11
CA GLU A 100 5.80 -4.55 -7.17
C GLU A 100 4.39 -4.22 -6.70
N ILE A 101 4.26 -3.44 -5.63
CA ILE A 101 2.94 -3.00 -5.15
C ILE A 101 2.25 -2.15 -6.23
N PHE A 102 2.98 -1.22 -6.81
CA PHE A 102 2.45 -0.36 -7.86
C PHE A 102 2.01 -1.19 -9.08
N ARG A 103 2.83 -2.16 -9.48
CA ARG A 103 2.50 -3.05 -10.60
C ARG A 103 1.24 -3.84 -10.34
N HIS A 104 1.11 -4.43 -9.15
CA HIS A 104 -0.09 -5.18 -8.77
C HIS A 104 -1.32 -4.27 -8.75
N TYR A 105 -1.17 -3.05 -8.26
CA TYR A 105 -2.26 -2.09 -8.25
C TYR A 105 -2.71 -1.76 -9.67
N LEU A 106 -1.76 -1.47 -10.57
CA LEU A 106 -2.08 -1.19 -11.97
C LEU A 106 -2.79 -2.36 -12.64
N LEU A 107 -2.27 -3.58 -12.42
CA LEU A 107 -2.89 -4.78 -13.01
C LEU A 107 -4.31 -4.98 -12.47
N ALA A 108 -4.54 -4.72 -11.20
CA ALA A 108 -5.88 -4.82 -10.62
C ALA A 108 -6.81 -3.78 -11.21
N CYS A 109 -6.33 -2.54 -11.40
CA CYS A 109 -7.13 -1.49 -12.04
C CYS A 109 -7.45 -1.82 -13.49
N MET A 110 -6.48 -2.33 -14.23
CA MET A 110 -6.69 -2.74 -15.61
C MET A 110 -7.68 -3.89 -15.71
N HIS A 111 -7.54 -4.88 -14.85
CA HIS A 111 -8.46 -6.01 -14.80
C HIS A 111 -9.89 -5.54 -14.55
N LYS A 112 -10.06 -4.67 -13.56
CA LYS A 112 -11.37 -4.11 -13.22
C LYS A 112 -11.97 -3.35 -14.39
N LEU A 113 -11.15 -2.57 -15.09
CA LEU A 113 -11.58 -1.82 -16.26
C LEU A 113 -12.00 -2.75 -17.39
N PHE A 114 -11.23 -3.80 -17.66
CA PHE A 114 -11.57 -4.78 -18.68
C PHE A 114 -12.89 -5.50 -18.37
N VAL A 115 -13.09 -5.90 -17.13
CA VAL A 115 -14.32 -6.55 -16.71
C VAL A 115 -15.50 -5.61 -16.88
N GLN A 116 -15.35 -4.35 -16.51
CA GLN A 116 -16.39 -3.34 -16.68
C GLN A 116 -16.74 -3.12 -18.15
N LYS A 117 -15.72 -2.99 -19.00
CA LYS A 117 -15.93 -2.79 -20.44
C LYS A 117 -16.54 -4.02 -21.10
N ALA A 118 -16.12 -5.21 -20.68
CA ALA A 118 -16.71 -6.45 -21.18
C ALA A 118 -18.20 -6.55 -20.80
N SER A 119 -18.54 -6.16 -19.57
CA SER A 119 -19.95 -6.13 -19.12
C SER A 119 -20.77 -5.14 -19.94
N GLU A 120 -20.23 -3.96 -20.20
CA GLU A 120 -20.89 -2.97 -21.03
C GLU A 120 -21.14 -3.49 -22.45
N CYS A 121 -20.15 -4.15 -23.04
CA CYS A 121 -20.30 -4.76 -24.36
C CYS A 121 -21.37 -5.83 -24.38
N LEU A 122 -21.44 -6.66 -23.35
CA LEU A 122 -22.48 -7.68 -23.25
C LEU A 122 -23.86 -7.07 -23.08
N GLN A 123 -23.95 -5.98 -22.31
CA GLN A 123 -25.21 -5.28 -22.11
C GLN A 123 -25.74 -4.68 -23.41
N TYR A 124 -24.87 -4.15 -24.24
CA TYR A 124 -25.23 -3.55 -25.53
C TYR A 124 -24.94 -4.46 -26.71
N GLY A 125 -24.76 -5.76 -26.46
CA GLY A 125 -24.40 -6.73 -27.50
C GLY A 125 -25.33 -6.74 -28.69
N THR A 126 -26.64 -6.64 -28.46
CA THR A 126 -27.62 -6.60 -29.53
C THR A 126 -27.52 -5.32 -30.36
N ASP A 127 -27.25 -4.21 -29.68
CA ASP A 127 -27.12 -2.91 -30.35
C ASP A 127 -25.83 -2.82 -31.16
N CYS A 128 -24.76 -3.47 -30.70
CA CYS A 128 -23.51 -3.54 -31.44
C CYS A 128 -23.69 -4.18 -32.79
N HIS A 129 -24.51 -5.21 -32.88
CA HIS A 129 -24.85 -5.86 -34.15
C HIS A 129 -25.67 -4.97 -35.07
N LYS A 130 -26.46 -4.09 -34.48
CA LYS A 130 -27.30 -3.17 -35.25
C LYS A 130 -26.53 -2.01 -35.87
N VAL A 131 -25.44 -1.61 -35.17
CA VAL A 131 -24.62 -0.48 -35.61
C VAL A 131 -23.72 -0.87 -36.79
N ILE A 132 -23.36 -2.12 -36.86
CA ILE A 132 -22.55 -2.63 -37.95
C ILE A 132 -23.44 -2.98 -39.15
#